data_98d37fbd60c39d563b6493261c144ecb
#
_entry.id   98d37fbd60c39d563b6493261c144ecb
#
_cell.length_a   1.000
_cell.length_b   1.000
_cell.length_c   1.000
_cell.angle_alpha   90.00
_cell.angle_beta   90.00
_cell.angle_gamma   90.00
#
_symmetry.space_group_name_H-M   'P 1'
#
loop_
_entity.id
_entity.type
_entity.pdbx_description
1 polymer ?
#
loop_
_entity_poly.entity_id
_entity_poly.type
_entity_poly.pdbx_seq_one_letter_code
_entity_poly.pdbx_strand_id
1 'polypeptide(L)'
;MTRLNPLYLLLLAFAAFYLLPLGLHGMWIPDETRYAQISQEMLQSGNWVAPHFMGVRYFEKPAAGYWLIALGQAVFGQNLFGVRIASALASGLSVMLAYLIARRLWNDPRKSVACALLYLSFGLVAGQAGYSNLDPQFTLWVNLSLVALWFALDCSNLRGRLTAWAVLGFACAMGFMTKGFLAWALPVLIAVPYMLWQRRLGELLRYGPLAVSVAVLVCLPWVLAIHSQEPDFWRFFFWNEHIRRFSADNAQHVRPWWFFLPIIAVSCLPW
;
A
#
# COMPACT_ATOMS: atom_id res chain seq x y z
N MET A 1 5.33 34.52 21.46
CA MET A 1 5.86 33.35 20.76
C MET A 1 4.71 32.60 20.11
N THR A 2 4.52 32.75 18.82
CA THR A 2 3.51 31.99 18.04
C THR A 2 3.90 30.53 18.10
N ARG A 3 3.06 29.70 18.76
CA ARG A 3 3.29 28.26 18.83
C ARG A 3 3.13 27.70 17.42
N LEU A 4 4.21 27.22 16.82
CA LEU A 4 4.17 26.53 15.53
C LEU A 4 3.12 25.40 15.58
N ASN A 5 2.31 25.33 14.54
CA ASN A 5 1.35 24.22 14.44
C ASN A 5 2.15 22.89 14.36
N PRO A 6 1.88 21.91 15.26
CA PRO A 6 2.62 20.66 15.29
C PRO A 6 2.68 19.91 13.96
N LEU A 7 1.70 20.13 13.05
CA LEU A 7 1.69 19.58 11.70
C LEU A 7 2.87 20.05 10.84
N TYR A 8 3.37 21.30 11.04
CA TYR A 8 4.56 21.75 10.29
C TYR A 8 5.80 20.92 10.63
N LEU A 9 5.93 20.49 11.90
CA LEU A 9 7.02 19.60 12.30
C LEU A 9 6.94 18.26 11.56
N LEU A 10 5.74 17.69 11.43
CA LEU A 10 5.53 16.45 10.69
C LEU A 10 5.86 16.60 9.20
N LEU A 11 5.43 17.70 8.57
CA LEU A 11 5.73 17.99 7.16
C LEU A 11 7.23 18.21 6.94
N LEU A 12 7.91 18.92 7.83
CA LEU A 12 9.35 19.12 7.77
C LEU A 12 10.11 17.80 7.95
N ALA A 13 9.69 16.97 8.90
CA ALA A 13 10.29 15.65 9.09
C ALA A 13 10.08 14.76 7.87
N PHE A 14 8.88 14.73 7.29
CA PHE A 14 8.59 14.00 6.04
C PHE A 14 9.49 14.49 4.91
N ALA A 15 9.60 15.80 4.70
CA ALA A 15 10.45 16.35 3.65
C ALA A 15 11.94 16.00 3.87
N ALA A 16 12.43 16.15 5.11
CA ALA A 16 13.83 15.91 5.44
C ALA A 16 14.22 14.43 5.35
N PHE A 17 13.37 13.53 5.83
CA PHE A 17 13.71 12.10 5.94
C PHE A 17 13.25 11.27 4.73
N TYR A 18 12.17 11.69 4.02
CA TYR A 18 11.62 10.90 2.92
C TYR A 18 11.86 11.52 1.56
N LEU A 19 11.79 12.87 1.39
CA LEU A 19 11.94 13.47 0.07
C LEU A 19 13.38 13.82 -0.28
N LEU A 20 14.12 14.46 0.63
CA LEU A 20 15.50 14.88 0.34
C LEU A 20 16.44 13.72 0.00
N PRO A 21 16.36 12.53 0.64
CA PRO A 21 17.29 11.45 0.34
C PRO A 21 17.03 10.70 -0.97
N LEU A 22 15.89 10.89 -1.66
CA LEU A 22 15.47 10.06 -2.80
C LEU A 22 16.48 10.01 -3.95
N GLY A 23 17.25 11.08 -4.17
CA GLY A 23 18.25 11.16 -5.23
C GLY A 23 19.69 10.88 -4.78
N LEU A 24 19.94 10.61 -3.48
CA LEU A 24 21.32 10.63 -2.93
C LEU A 24 22.07 9.29 -3.04
N HIS A 25 21.42 8.20 -3.33
CA HIS A 25 22.06 6.88 -3.43
C HIS A 25 21.63 6.13 -4.69
N GLY A 26 22.47 5.23 -5.19
CA GLY A 26 22.19 4.39 -6.35
C GLY A 26 21.00 3.46 -6.15
N MET A 27 20.53 2.83 -7.23
CA MET A 27 19.45 1.84 -7.16
C MET A 27 19.94 0.54 -6.55
N TRP A 28 19.08 -0.08 -5.74
CA TRP A 28 19.29 -1.43 -5.20
C TRP A 28 18.86 -2.50 -6.21
N ILE A 29 19.77 -3.42 -6.51
CA ILE A 29 19.53 -4.55 -7.39
C ILE A 29 19.05 -5.74 -6.54
N PRO A 30 18.07 -6.53 -7.00
CA PRO A 30 17.42 -6.49 -8.32
C PRO A 30 16.09 -5.73 -8.35
N ASP A 31 15.49 -5.41 -7.20
CA ASP A 31 14.08 -5.04 -7.14
C ASP A 31 13.83 -3.61 -7.66
N GLU A 32 14.60 -2.62 -7.19
CA GLU A 32 14.41 -1.23 -7.63
C GLU A 32 14.59 -1.07 -9.13
N THR A 33 15.65 -1.67 -9.67
CA THR A 33 15.95 -1.61 -11.11
C THR A 33 14.85 -2.27 -11.93
N ARG A 34 14.32 -3.40 -11.46
CA ARG A 34 13.22 -4.11 -12.12
C ARG A 34 11.92 -3.27 -12.15
N TYR A 35 11.52 -2.73 -11.00
CA TYR A 35 10.29 -1.94 -10.93
C TYR A 35 10.41 -0.62 -11.69
N ALA A 36 11.59 0.02 -11.67
CA ALA A 36 11.88 1.20 -12.48
C ALA A 36 11.76 0.92 -13.97
N GLN A 37 12.35 -0.19 -14.44
CA GLN A 37 12.33 -0.62 -15.83
C GLN A 37 10.91 -0.95 -16.31
N ILE A 38 10.14 -1.75 -15.55
CA ILE A 38 8.74 -2.09 -15.89
C ILE A 38 7.91 -0.81 -16.06
N SER A 39 8.04 0.11 -15.11
CA SER A 39 7.28 1.36 -15.12
C SER A 39 7.71 2.28 -16.27
N GLN A 40 9.00 2.27 -16.64
CA GLN A 40 9.53 3.00 -17.79
C GLN A 40 9.01 2.41 -19.12
N GLU A 41 8.96 1.10 -19.24
CA GLU A 41 8.41 0.43 -20.42
C GLU A 41 6.92 0.73 -20.60
N MET A 42 6.15 0.81 -19.52
CA MET A 42 4.74 1.27 -19.57
C MET A 42 4.62 2.68 -20.14
N LEU A 43 5.48 3.61 -19.71
CA LEU A 43 5.49 4.97 -20.25
C LEU A 43 5.87 5.03 -21.73
N GLN A 44 6.89 4.27 -22.13
CA GLN A 44 7.39 4.28 -23.50
C GLN A 44 6.46 3.61 -24.49
N SER A 45 5.87 2.48 -24.10
CA SER A 45 4.96 1.71 -24.94
C SER A 45 3.54 2.26 -24.95
N GLY A 46 3.15 3.03 -23.92
CA GLY A 46 1.75 3.42 -23.70
C GLY A 46 0.85 2.27 -23.23
N ASN A 47 1.42 1.08 -22.98
CA ASN A 47 0.65 -0.06 -22.47
C ASN A 47 0.57 -0.04 -20.95
N TRP A 48 -0.52 0.49 -20.41
CA TRP A 48 -0.79 0.58 -18.98
C TRP A 48 -1.50 -0.66 -18.41
N VAL A 49 -1.81 -1.64 -19.25
CA VAL A 49 -2.61 -2.82 -18.89
C VAL A 49 -1.71 -3.99 -18.49
N ALA A 50 -0.81 -4.40 -19.39
CA ALA A 50 0.07 -5.55 -19.20
C ALA A 50 1.50 -5.10 -18.89
N PRO A 51 2.04 -5.40 -17.68
CA PRO A 51 3.43 -5.11 -17.35
C PRO A 51 4.41 -5.92 -18.21
N HIS A 52 5.48 -5.27 -18.67
CA HIS A 52 6.60 -5.92 -19.36
C HIS A 52 7.91 -5.58 -18.66
N PHE A 53 8.85 -6.52 -18.68
CA PHE A 53 10.21 -6.34 -18.19
C PHE A 53 11.20 -6.79 -19.26
N MET A 54 12.00 -5.87 -19.77
CA MET A 54 12.94 -6.09 -20.89
C MET A 54 12.22 -6.69 -22.13
N GLY A 55 11.04 -6.15 -22.44
CA GLY A 55 10.19 -6.58 -23.55
C GLY A 55 9.45 -7.92 -23.32
N VAL A 56 9.67 -8.61 -22.20
CA VAL A 56 9.01 -9.87 -21.87
C VAL A 56 7.83 -9.62 -20.92
N ARG A 57 6.73 -10.35 -21.08
CA ARG A 57 5.56 -10.27 -20.21
C ARG A 57 5.92 -10.53 -18.74
N TYR A 58 5.46 -9.68 -17.84
CA TYR A 58 5.76 -9.77 -16.42
C TYR A 58 4.48 -9.82 -15.57
N PHE A 59 4.03 -11.02 -15.24
CA PHE A 59 2.72 -11.28 -14.62
C PHE A 59 2.77 -11.57 -13.11
N GLU A 60 3.90 -11.32 -12.44
CA GLU A 60 4.02 -11.59 -11.01
C GLU A 60 3.10 -10.70 -10.16
N LYS A 61 2.84 -9.48 -10.61
CA LYS A 61 1.99 -8.52 -9.88
C LYS A 61 1.07 -7.78 -10.85
N PRO A 62 -0.13 -7.35 -10.38
CA PRO A 62 -1.01 -6.46 -11.13
C PRO A 62 -0.38 -5.10 -11.41
N ALA A 63 -1.06 -4.26 -12.22
CA ALA A 63 -0.43 -3.08 -12.83
C ALA A 63 -0.39 -1.82 -11.94
N ALA A 64 -1.29 -1.66 -10.95
CA ALA A 64 -1.47 -0.36 -10.29
C ALA A 64 -0.24 0.14 -9.53
N GLY A 65 0.57 -0.76 -8.97
CA GLY A 65 1.82 -0.35 -8.33
C GLY A 65 2.82 0.25 -9.31
N TYR A 66 2.91 -0.31 -10.50
CA TYR A 66 3.77 0.23 -11.58
C TYR A 66 3.23 1.56 -12.12
N TRP A 67 1.90 1.75 -12.16
CA TRP A 67 1.32 3.04 -12.56
C TRP A 67 1.80 4.19 -11.69
N LEU A 68 1.85 3.99 -10.38
CA LEU A 68 2.29 5.05 -9.46
C LEU A 68 3.79 5.39 -9.63
N ILE A 69 4.62 4.38 -9.89
CA ILE A 69 6.04 4.59 -10.19
C ILE A 69 6.19 5.27 -11.57
N ALA A 70 5.44 4.83 -12.57
CA ALA A 70 5.42 5.42 -13.91
C ALA A 70 4.99 6.89 -13.86
N LEU A 71 3.94 7.23 -13.11
CA LEU A 71 3.51 8.61 -12.89
C LEU A 71 4.61 9.45 -12.23
N GLY A 72 5.33 8.91 -11.25
CA GLY A 72 6.48 9.56 -10.65
C GLY A 72 7.57 9.87 -11.69
N GLN A 73 7.90 8.91 -12.55
CA GLN A 73 8.86 9.10 -13.64
C GLN A 73 8.35 10.10 -14.70
N ALA A 74 7.06 10.10 -15.01
CA ALA A 74 6.48 11.02 -15.98
C ALA A 74 6.54 12.48 -15.49
N VAL A 75 6.30 12.71 -14.19
CA VAL A 75 6.24 14.06 -13.60
C VAL A 75 7.63 14.60 -13.25
N PHE A 76 8.48 13.79 -12.65
CA PHE A 76 9.78 14.20 -12.11
C PHE A 76 10.98 13.75 -12.96
N GLY A 77 10.71 13.07 -14.07
CA GLY A 77 11.71 12.52 -14.97
C GLY A 77 12.18 11.11 -14.59
N GLN A 78 12.82 10.44 -15.56
CA GLN A 78 13.37 9.09 -15.43
C GLN A 78 14.71 9.13 -14.66
N ASN A 79 14.63 9.45 -13.38
CA ASN A 79 15.75 9.58 -12.47
C ASN A 79 15.41 8.94 -11.12
N LEU A 80 16.38 8.90 -10.21
CA LEU A 80 16.24 8.27 -8.89
C LEU A 80 15.07 8.83 -8.08
N PHE A 81 14.86 10.16 -8.16
CA PHE A 81 13.76 10.82 -7.46
C PHE A 81 12.40 10.39 -8.06
N GLY A 82 12.25 10.46 -9.39
CA GLY A 82 11.02 10.08 -10.11
C GLY A 82 10.62 8.62 -9.88
N VAL A 83 11.58 7.72 -9.79
CA VAL A 83 11.35 6.28 -9.52
C VAL A 83 10.87 6.05 -8.08
N ARG A 84 11.37 6.81 -7.09
CA ARG A 84 11.12 6.58 -5.65
C ARG A 84 9.99 7.39 -5.06
N ILE A 85 9.57 8.47 -5.70
CA ILE A 85 8.57 9.40 -5.16
C ILE A 85 7.25 8.72 -4.79
N ALA A 86 6.84 7.69 -5.55
CA ALA A 86 5.64 6.91 -5.26
C ALA A 86 5.72 6.18 -3.89
N SER A 87 6.88 5.59 -3.57
CA SER A 87 7.13 4.94 -2.28
C SER A 87 7.17 5.95 -1.13
N ALA A 88 7.85 7.08 -1.32
CA ALA A 88 7.91 8.15 -0.32
C ALA A 88 6.53 8.73 -0.01
N LEU A 89 5.72 9.03 -1.03
CA LEU A 89 4.37 9.54 -0.85
C LEU A 89 3.45 8.51 -0.19
N ALA A 90 3.52 7.25 -0.59
CA ALA A 90 2.73 6.18 0.04
C ALA A 90 3.08 6.01 1.53
N SER A 91 4.37 6.05 1.88
CA SER A 91 4.82 6.02 3.26
C SER A 91 4.37 7.27 4.04
N GLY A 92 4.49 8.45 3.45
CA GLY A 92 4.02 9.72 4.05
C GLY A 92 2.51 9.75 4.28
N LEU A 93 1.72 9.22 3.36
CA LEU A 93 0.28 9.06 3.54
C LEU A 93 -0.04 8.05 4.66
N SER A 94 0.72 6.96 4.79
CA SER A 94 0.58 6.03 5.92
C SER A 94 0.91 6.70 7.26
N VAL A 95 1.93 7.57 7.32
CA VAL A 95 2.23 8.42 8.49
C VAL A 95 1.05 9.34 8.81
N MET A 96 0.41 9.95 7.79
CA MET A 96 -0.78 10.78 7.98
C MET A 96 -1.97 9.97 8.51
N LEU A 97 -2.17 8.73 8.05
CA LEU A 97 -3.19 7.83 8.60
C LEU A 97 -2.95 7.53 10.07
N ALA A 98 -1.70 7.30 10.49
CA ALA A 98 -1.34 7.13 11.89
C ALA A 98 -1.65 8.39 12.72
N TYR A 99 -1.35 9.58 12.18
CA TYR A 99 -1.74 10.85 12.80
C TYR A 99 -3.26 10.96 12.98
N LEU A 100 -4.05 10.62 11.95
CA LEU A 100 -5.51 10.72 12.00
C LEU A 100 -6.13 9.79 13.05
N ILE A 101 -5.65 8.55 13.15
CA ILE A 101 -6.07 7.62 14.20
C ILE A 101 -5.73 8.17 15.58
N ALA A 102 -4.47 8.58 15.78
CA ALA A 102 -4.02 9.13 17.06
C ALA A 102 -4.80 10.40 17.44
N ARG A 103 -5.12 11.25 16.45
CA ARG A 103 -5.91 12.48 16.65
C ARG A 103 -7.34 12.17 17.08
N ARG A 104 -7.91 11.12 16.54
CA ARG A 104 -9.26 10.67 16.90
C ARG A 104 -9.30 10.03 18.29
N LEU A 105 -8.27 9.21 18.62
CA LEU A 105 -8.21 8.51 19.92
C LEU A 105 -7.96 9.46 21.09
N TRP A 106 -7.02 10.38 20.95
CA TRP A 106 -6.56 11.20 22.08
C TRP A 106 -7.05 12.63 22.06
N ASN A 107 -7.61 13.10 20.96
CA ASN A 107 -8.02 14.48 20.74
C ASN A 107 -6.92 15.52 21.11
N ASP A 108 -5.66 15.15 21.02
CA ASP A 108 -4.49 15.96 21.36
C ASP A 108 -3.54 16.03 20.15
N PRO A 109 -3.32 17.22 19.55
CA PRO A 109 -2.46 17.39 18.39
C PRO A 109 -1.01 16.99 18.66
N ARG A 110 -0.48 17.23 19.88
CA ARG A 110 0.91 16.93 20.21
C ARG A 110 1.15 15.43 20.29
N LYS A 111 0.27 14.69 20.98
CA LYS A 111 0.32 13.23 21.04
C LYS A 111 0.18 12.62 19.65
N SER A 112 -0.71 13.19 18.81
CA SER A 112 -0.93 12.71 17.46
C SER A 112 0.29 12.90 16.56
N VAL A 113 0.96 14.06 16.66
CA VAL A 113 2.21 14.29 15.93
C VAL A 113 3.33 13.39 16.45
N ALA A 114 3.44 13.21 17.77
CA ALA A 114 4.43 12.29 18.34
C ALA A 114 4.23 10.85 17.82
N CYS A 115 3.00 10.34 17.81
CA CYS A 115 2.68 9.04 17.24
C CYS A 115 3.06 8.93 15.76
N ALA A 116 2.74 9.94 14.97
CA ALA A 116 3.09 9.99 13.55
C ALA A 116 4.61 10.05 13.32
N LEU A 117 5.35 10.81 14.13
CA LEU A 117 6.80 10.87 14.08
C LEU A 117 7.46 9.55 14.49
N LEU A 118 6.92 8.86 15.49
CA LEU A 118 7.35 7.51 15.86
C LEU A 118 7.21 6.56 14.67
N TYR A 119 6.03 6.54 14.02
CA TYR A 119 5.80 5.70 12.85
C TYR A 119 6.73 6.08 11.68
N LEU A 120 6.91 7.38 11.40
CA LEU A 120 7.80 7.87 10.36
C LEU A 120 9.25 7.42 10.59
N SER A 121 9.71 7.37 11.83
CA SER A 121 11.10 7.06 12.18
C SER A 121 11.38 5.58 12.40
N PHE A 122 10.40 4.69 12.29
CA PHE A 122 10.68 3.25 12.26
C PHE A 122 11.61 2.90 11.09
N GLY A 123 12.68 2.15 11.39
CA GLY A 123 13.73 1.84 10.43
C GLY A 123 13.20 1.21 9.14
N LEU A 124 12.24 0.29 9.25
CA LEU A 124 11.61 -0.32 8.07
C LEU A 124 10.80 0.69 7.26
N VAL A 125 10.00 1.55 7.93
CA VAL A 125 9.16 2.53 7.23
C VAL A 125 10.01 3.57 6.51
N ALA A 126 11.05 4.09 7.17
CA ALA A 126 11.99 5.04 6.60
C ALA A 126 12.81 4.42 5.45
N GLY A 127 13.29 3.19 5.63
CA GLY A 127 14.01 2.47 4.57
C GLY A 127 13.14 2.21 3.34
N GLN A 128 11.90 1.79 3.54
CA GLN A 128 10.96 1.55 2.45
C GLN A 128 10.52 2.84 1.73
N ALA A 129 10.47 3.97 2.42
CA ALA A 129 10.14 5.26 1.81
C ALA A 129 11.19 5.69 0.76
N GLY A 130 12.47 5.39 1.00
CA GLY A 130 13.59 5.68 0.09
C GLY A 130 13.87 4.59 -0.95
N TYR A 131 13.04 3.55 -1.03
CA TYR A 131 13.24 2.38 -1.86
C TYR A 131 12.06 2.16 -2.80
N SER A 132 12.30 2.11 -4.11
CA SER A 132 11.23 1.92 -5.09
C SER A 132 10.82 0.46 -5.18
N ASN A 133 9.75 0.13 -4.48
CA ASN A 133 9.07 -1.15 -4.60
C ASN A 133 7.55 -1.00 -4.40
N LEU A 134 6.81 -2.10 -4.41
CA LEU A 134 5.36 -2.07 -4.26
C LEU A 134 4.91 -2.13 -2.79
N ASP A 135 5.81 -2.37 -1.84
CA ASP A 135 5.46 -2.56 -0.43
C ASP A 135 4.91 -1.31 0.27
N PRO A 136 5.51 -0.11 0.09
CA PRO A 136 4.95 1.11 0.68
C PRO A 136 3.55 1.42 0.18
N GLN A 137 3.32 1.24 -1.14
CA GLN A 137 2.01 1.46 -1.75
C GLN A 137 0.99 0.45 -1.23
N PHE A 138 1.37 -0.83 -1.18
CA PHE A 138 0.53 -1.89 -0.63
C PHE A 138 0.18 -1.62 0.84
N THR A 139 1.18 -1.24 1.65
CA THR A 139 1.00 -0.87 3.06
C THR A 139 0.03 0.31 3.22
N LEU A 140 0.13 1.32 2.35
CA LEU A 140 -0.82 2.42 2.33
C LEU A 140 -2.26 1.93 2.13
N TRP A 141 -2.49 1.04 1.15
CA TRP A 141 -3.83 0.52 0.87
C TRP A 141 -4.39 -0.31 2.01
N VAL A 142 -3.57 -1.16 2.63
CA VAL A 142 -3.97 -1.93 3.82
C VAL A 142 -4.28 -0.99 4.98
N ASN A 143 -3.42 -0.04 5.28
CA ASN A 143 -3.64 0.94 6.35
C ASN A 143 -4.91 1.76 6.10
N LEU A 144 -5.13 2.23 4.86
CA LEU A 144 -6.32 2.98 4.50
C LEU A 144 -7.59 2.15 4.68
N SER A 145 -7.57 0.87 4.31
CA SER A 145 -8.72 -0.03 4.48
C SER A 145 -9.09 -0.20 5.96
N LEU A 146 -8.10 -0.38 6.85
CA LEU A 146 -8.30 -0.53 8.29
C LEU A 146 -8.77 0.77 8.94
N VAL A 147 -8.17 1.90 8.55
CA VAL A 147 -8.59 3.23 9.02
C VAL A 147 -10.01 3.54 8.57
N ALA A 148 -10.33 3.26 7.32
CA ALA A 148 -11.69 3.46 6.79
C ALA A 148 -12.71 2.59 7.53
N LEU A 149 -12.40 1.32 7.81
CA LEU A 149 -13.26 0.46 8.62
C LEU A 149 -13.48 1.05 10.01
N TRP A 150 -12.42 1.47 10.67
CA TRP A 150 -12.53 2.06 12.01
C TRP A 150 -13.41 3.31 12.00
N PHE A 151 -13.22 4.23 11.02
CA PHE A 151 -14.10 5.38 10.86
C PHE A 151 -15.55 4.99 10.54
N ALA A 152 -15.77 3.96 9.72
CA ALA A 152 -17.11 3.45 9.40
C ALA A 152 -17.86 2.97 10.66
N LEU A 153 -17.13 2.32 11.58
CA LEU A 153 -17.68 1.83 12.85
C LEU A 153 -17.91 2.95 13.87
N ASP A 154 -17.13 4.04 13.82
CA ASP A 154 -17.22 5.17 14.76
C ASP A 154 -18.19 6.28 14.27
N CYS A 155 -18.55 6.30 12.98
CA CYS A 155 -19.40 7.33 12.39
C CYS A 155 -20.86 7.22 12.86
N SER A 156 -21.39 8.33 13.38
CA SER A 156 -22.81 8.43 13.81
C SER A 156 -23.77 8.65 12.65
N ASN A 157 -23.33 9.37 11.60
CA ASN A 157 -24.18 9.72 10.46
C ASN A 157 -24.04 8.70 9.31
N LEU A 158 -25.14 8.46 8.60
CA LEU A 158 -25.18 7.47 7.50
C LEU A 158 -24.24 7.82 6.35
N ARG A 159 -24.15 9.10 5.96
CA ARG A 159 -23.29 9.51 4.83
C ARG A 159 -21.83 9.24 5.11
N GLY A 160 -21.33 9.64 6.28
CA GLY A 160 -19.93 9.36 6.67
C GLY A 160 -19.65 7.86 6.74
N ARG A 161 -20.59 7.06 7.26
CA ARG A 161 -20.47 5.61 7.30
C ARG A 161 -20.39 4.99 5.91
N LEU A 162 -21.28 5.37 5.00
CA LEU A 162 -21.25 4.87 3.60
C LEU A 162 -19.98 5.29 2.89
N THR A 163 -19.53 6.55 3.05
CA THR A 163 -18.25 7.01 2.49
C THR A 163 -17.09 6.18 3.00
N ALA A 164 -17.03 5.90 4.30
CA ALA A 164 -15.96 5.10 4.88
C ALA A 164 -15.96 3.65 4.36
N TRP A 165 -17.13 3.01 4.20
CA TRP A 165 -17.24 1.70 3.57
C TRP A 165 -16.85 1.72 2.09
N ALA A 166 -17.16 2.79 1.35
CA ALA A 166 -16.72 2.97 -0.03
C ALA A 166 -15.19 3.16 -0.12
N VAL A 167 -14.59 3.94 0.77
CA VAL A 167 -13.12 4.11 0.86
C VAL A 167 -12.43 2.79 1.20
N LEU A 168 -13.01 1.97 2.10
CA LEU A 168 -12.52 0.62 2.37
C LEU A 168 -12.49 -0.22 1.11
N GLY A 169 -13.60 -0.24 0.35
CA GLY A 169 -13.67 -0.98 -0.92
C GLY A 169 -12.64 -0.50 -1.95
N PHE A 170 -12.49 0.81 -2.10
CA PHE A 170 -11.47 1.43 -2.96
C PHE A 170 -10.05 1.03 -2.55
N ALA A 171 -9.74 1.09 -1.26
CA ALA A 171 -8.42 0.71 -0.74
C ALA A 171 -8.12 -0.79 -0.98
N CYS A 172 -9.11 -1.66 -0.75
CA CYS A 172 -9.00 -3.09 -1.08
C CYS A 172 -8.77 -3.34 -2.57
N ALA A 173 -9.43 -2.57 -3.45
CA ALA A 173 -9.25 -2.66 -4.90
C ALA A 173 -7.83 -2.25 -5.30
N MET A 174 -7.38 -1.08 -4.88
CA MET A 174 -6.04 -0.58 -5.19
C MET A 174 -4.95 -1.47 -4.61
N GLY A 175 -5.15 -1.99 -3.42
CA GLY A 175 -4.25 -2.98 -2.82
C GLY A 175 -4.18 -4.28 -3.63
N PHE A 176 -5.32 -4.80 -4.08
CA PHE A 176 -5.37 -5.96 -4.97
C PHE A 176 -4.63 -5.69 -6.30
N MET A 177 -4.89 -4.57 -6.92
CA MET A 177 -4.23 -4.16 -8.16
C MET A 177 -2.74 -3.82 -7.97
N THR A 178 -2.26 -3.69 -6.73
CA THR A 178 -0.84 -3.50 -6.39
C THR A 178 -0.13 -4.83 -6.13
N LYS A 179 -0.70 -5.71 -5.30
CA LYS A 179 -0.02 -6.94 -4.83
C LYS A 179 -0.88 -8.20 -4.81
N GLY A 180 -2.14 -8.13 -5.22
CA GLY A 180 -3.05 -9.28 -5.27
C GLY A 180 -3.83 -9.53 -3.98
N PHE A 181 -4.21 -10.81 -3.74
CA PHE A 181 -5.20 -11.20 -2.74
C PHE A 181 -4.85 -10.88 -1.28
N LEU A 182 -3.58 -10.69 -0.99
CA LEU A 182 -3.14 -10.31 0.36
C LEU A 182 -3.79 -8.98 0.83
N ALA A 183 -4.14 -8.10 -0.12
CA ALA A 183 -4.86 -6.85 0.15
C ALA A 183 -6.27 -7.07 0.72
N TRP A 184 -6.86 -8.22 0.49
CA TRP A 184 -8.16 -8.60 1.06
C TRP A 184 -8.00 -9.45 2.30
N ALA A 185 -7.01 -10.35 2.29
CA ALA A 185 -6.77 -11.25 3.41
C ALA A 185 -6.41 -10.50 4.70
N LEU A 186 -5.51 -9.52 4.63
CA LEU A 186 -5.05 -8.78 5.81
C LEU A 186 -6.17 -7.97 6.49
N PRO A 187 -6.95 -7.13 5.78
CA PRO A 187 -8.09 -6.45 6.39
C PRO A 187 -9.13 -7.42 6.97
N VAL A 188 -9.42 -8.51 6.28
CA VAL A 188 -10.38 -9.52 6.75
C VAL A 188 -9.91 -10.20 8.03
N LEU A 189 -8.63 -10.63 8.08
CA LEU A 189 -8.03 -11.26 9.26
C LEU A 189 -8.04 -10.36 10.50
N ILE A 190 -8.01 -9.05 10.33
CA ILE A 190 -8.04 -8.07 11.42
C ILE A 190 -9.49 -7.66 11.73
N ALA A 191 -10.28 -7.35 10.69
CA ALA A 191 -11.62 -6.81 10.83
C ALA A 191 -12.61 -7.82 11.40
N VAL A 192 -12.59 -9.08 10.92
CA VAL A 192 -13.57 -10.08 11.33
C VAL A 192 -13.44 -10.42 12.81
N PRO A 193 -12.27 -10.76 13.37
CA PRO A 193 -12.13 -11.00 14.82
C PRO A 193 -12.50 -9.77 15.65
N TYR A 194 -12.12 -8.58 15.22
CA TYR A 194 -12.45 -7.33 15.91
C TYR A 194 -13.98 -7.10 15.94
N MET A 195 -14.66 -7.27 14.81
CA MET A 195 -16.12 -7.08 14.71
C MET A 195 -16.89 -8.18 15.45
N LEU A 196 -16.36 -9.40 15.50
CA LEU A 196 -16.89 -10.47 16.35
C LEU A 196 -16.82 -10.09 17.83
N TRP A 197 -15.66 -9.64 18.28
CA TRP A 197 -15.46 -9.20 19.66
C TRP A 197 -16.40 -8.05 20.04
N GLN A 198 -16.56 -7.09 19.12
CA GLN A 198 -17.48 -5.95 19.30
C GLN A 198 -18.98 -6.31 19.11
N ARG A 199 -19.30 -7.56 18.74
CA ARG A 199 -20.67 -8.02 18.40
C ARG A 199 -21.33 -7.20 17.28
N ARG A 200 -20.55 -6.75 16.30
CA ARG A 200 -20.97 -5.84 15.21
C ARG A 200 -20.94 -6.50 13.82
N LEU A 201 -20.93 -7.84 13.72
CA LEU A 201 -20.93 -8.55 12.42
C LEU A 201 -22.12 -8.17 11.53
N GLY A 202 -23.26 -7.80 12.09
CA GLY A 202 -24.41 -7.33 11.32
C GLY A 202 -24.10 -6.10 10.46
N GLU A 203 -23.15 -5.25 10.87
CA GLU A 203 -22.71 -4.11 10.06
C GLU A 203 -21.88 -4.55 8.85
N LEU A 204 -21.06 -5.58 9.00
CA LEU A 204 -20.32 -6.18 7.88
C LEU A 204 -21.31 -6.75 6.84
N LEU A 205 -22.34 -7.44 7.27
CA LEU A 205 -23.37 -7.99 6.37
C LEU A 205 -24.18 -6.87 5.69
N ARG A 206 -24.46 -5.78 6.41
CA ARG A 206 -25.26 -4.67 5.90
C ARG A 206 -24.50 -3.76 4.95
N TYR A 207 -23.26 -3.42 5.25
CA TYR A 207 -22.47 -2.43 4.51
C TYR A 207 -21.29 -3.03 3.72
N GLY A 208 -20.86 -4.24 4.04
CA GLY A 208 -19.84 -4.96 3.31
C GLY A 208 -20.13 -5.10 1.81
N PRO A 209 -21.37 -5.37 1.37
CA PRO A 209 -21.70 -5.38 -0.05
C PRO A 209 -21.35 -4.08 -0.78
N LEU A 210 -21.47 -2.92 -0.13
CA LEU A 210 -21.03 -1.65 -0.72
C LEU A 210 -19.51 -1.64 -0.97
N ALA A 211 -18.72 -2.06 0.02
CA ALA A 211 -17.26 -2.13 -0.15
C ALA A 211 -16.87 -3.10 -1.26
N VAL A 212 -17.51 -4.27 -1.32
CA VAL A 212 -17.29 -5.26 -2.40
C VAL A 212 -17.66 -4.68 -3.75
N SER A 213 -18.81 -4.01 -3.87
CA SER A 213 -19.26 -3.39 -5.12
C SER A 213 -18.28 -2.32 -5.60
N VAL A 214 -17.80 -1.46 -4.70
CA VAL A 214 -16.79 -0.44 -5.03
C VAL A 214 -15.48 -1.12 -5.45
N ALA A 215 -15.04 -2.16 -4.74
CA ALA A 215 -13.83 -2.88 -5.10
C ALA A 215 -13.92 -3.52 -6.49
N VAL A 216 -15.05 -4.15 -6.80
CA VAL A 216 -15.31 -4.73 -8.13
C VAL A 216 -15.31 -3.63 -9.20
N LEU A 217 -16.04 -2.54 -9.00
CA LEU A 217 -16.13 -1.45 -9.97
C LEU A 217 -14.78 -0.79 -10.27
N VAL A 218 -13.93 -0.65 -9.28
CA VAL A 218 -12.57 -0.08 -9.44
C VAL A 218 -11.64 -1.05 -10.17
N CYS A 219 -11.70 -2.35 -9.85
CA CYS A 219 -10.86 -3.36 -10.51
C CYS A 219 -11.32 -3.71 -11.93
N LEU A 220 -12.62 -3.66 -12.17
CA LEU A 220 -13.25 -4.21 -13.38
C LEU A 220 -12.66 -3.70 -14.70
N PRO A 221 -12.39 -2.39 -14.88
CA PRO A 221 -11.81 -1.90 -16.14
C PRO A 221 -10.47 -2.57 -16.47
N TRP A 222 -9.57 -2.66 -15.46
CA TRP A 222 -8.28 -3.29 -15.65
C TRP A 222 -8.40 -4.81 -15.82
N VAL A 223 -9.27 -5.46 -15.03
CA VAL A 223 -9.53 -6.92 -15.12
C VAL A 223 -10.00 -7.32 -16.51
N LEU A 224 -10.91 -6.55 -17.11
CA LEU A 224 -11.40 -6.79 -18.46
C LEU A 224 -10.32 -6.51 -19.52
N ALA A 225 -9.56 -5.43 -19.34
CA ALA A 225 -8.50 -5.07 -20.27
C ALA A 225 -7.37 -6.11 -20.29
N ILE A 226 -6.88 -6.53 -19.12
CA ILE A 226 -5.82 -7.55 -19.04
C ILE A 226 -6.30 -8.90 -19.56
N HIS A 227 -7.56 -9.28 -19.31
CA HIS A 227 -8.12 -10.53 -19.82
C HIS A 227 -8.21 -10.52 -21.34
N SER A 228 -8.54 -9.38 -21.96
CA SER A 228 -8.62 -9.25 -23.41
C SER A 228 -7.26 -9.23 -24.10
N GLN A 229 -6.25 -8.60 -23.45
CA GLN A 229 -4.89 -8.53 -24.01
C GLN A 229 -4.08 -9.79 -23.76
N GLU A 230 -4.22 -10.38 -22.58
CA GLU A 230 -3.41 -11.49 -22.07
C GLU A 230 -4.30 -12.54 -21.38
N PRO A 231 -5.02 -13.38 -22.14
CA PRO A 231 -5.96 -14.36 -21.55
C PRO A 231 -5.33 -15.35 -20.59
N ASP A 232 -4.04 -15.65 -20.73
CA ASP A 232 -3.25 -16.53 -19.87
C ASP A 232 -2.76 -15.87 -18.56
N PHE A 233 -2.92 -14.54 -18.40
CA PHE A 233 -2.55 -13.80 -17.21
C PHE A 233 -3.13 -14.42 -15.94
N TRP A 234 -4.42 -14.73 -15.94
CA TRP A 234 -5.11 -15.25 -14.77
C TRP A 234 -4.61 -16.61 -14.33
N ARG A 235 -4.30 -17.51 -15.30
CA ARG A 235 -3.72 -18.81 -15.00
C ARG A 235 -2.34 -18.66 -14.34
N PHE A 236 -1.51 -17.77 -14.85
CA PHE A 236 -0.20 -17.49 -14.24
C PHE A 236 -0.35 -16.88 -12.87
N PHE A 237 -1.15 -15.82 -12.75
CA PHE A 237 -1.33 -15.06 -11.52
C PHE A 237 -1.93 -15.90 -10.38
N PHE A 238 -3.00 -16.66 -10.66
CA PHE A 238 -3.63 -17.52 -9.64
C PHE A 238 -2.78 -18.74 -9.32
N TRP A 239 -2.39 -19.50 -10.35
CA TRP A 239 -1.78 -20.80 -10.13
C TRP A 239 -0.31 -20.68 -9.74
N ASN A 240 0.50 -19.94 -10.50
CA ASN A 240 1.94 -19.88 -10.25
C ASN A 240 2.27 -18.98 -9.04
N GLU A 241 1.68 -17.77 -8.96
CA GLU A 241 2.04 -16.80 -7.93
C GLU A 241 1.36 -17.07 -6.57
N HIS A 242 0.14 -17.64 -6.54
CA HIS A 242 -0.60 -17.79 -5.29
C HIS A 242 -0.74 -19.22 -4.80
N ILE A 243 -0.57 -20.23 -5.66
CA ILE A 243 -0.67 -21.64 -5.25
C ILE A 243 0.69 -22.32 -5.31
N ARG A 244 1.27 -22.43 -6.53
CA ARG A 244 2.49 -23.19 -6.75
C ARG A 244 3.70 -22.62 -5.98
N ARG A 245 3.77 -21.29 -5.84
CA ARG A 245 4.84 -20.61 -5.10
C ARG A 245 4.92 -21.01 -3.62
N PHE A 246 3.80 -21.42 -3.01
CA PHE A 246 3.70 -21.80 -1.60
C PHE A 246 3.59 -23.32 -1.38
N SER A 247 3.16 -24.09 -2.38
CA SER A 247 2.89 -25.53 -2.27
C SER A 247 3.93 -26.42 -2.94
N ALA A 248 4.86 -25.87 -3.72
CA ALA A 248 5.88 -26.67 -4.39
C ALA A 248 6.98 -27.10 -3.40
N ASP A 249 7.58 -28.27 -3.63
CA ASP A 249 8.71 -28.78 -2.82
C ASP A 249 9.92 -27.81 -2.79
N ASN A 250 10.04 -26.95 -3.79
CA ASN A 250 11.03 -25.87 -3.90
C ASN A 250 10.40 -24.49 -3.58
N ALA A 251 9.46 -24.42 -2.62
CA ALA A 251 8.81 -23.18 -2.26
C ALA A 251 9.84 -22.10 -1.90
N GLN A 252 9.76 -20.96 -2.62
CA GLN A 252 10.66 -19.83 -2.36
C GLN A 252 10.30 -19.19 -1.01
N HIS A 253 11.33 -18.77 -0.27
CA HIS A 253 11.16 -18.06 1.00
C HIS A 253 10.61 -18.87 2.17
N VAL A 254 10.75 -20.20 2.19
CA VAL A 254 10.46 -20.99 3.39
C VAL A 254 11.35 -20.51 4.54
N ARG A 255 10.75 -20.07 5.61
CA ARG A 255 11.44 -19.59 6.81
C ARG A 255 10.80 -20.22 8.05
N PRO A 256 11.55 -20.41 9.14
CA PRO A 256 10.97 -20.91 10.39
C PRO A 256 9.96 -19.91 10.93
N TRP A 257 8.99 -20.39 11.71
CA TRP A 257 7.88 -19.57 12.24
C TRP A 257 8.34 -18.34 13.04
N TRP A 258 9.48 -18.41 13.71
CA TRP A 258 10.05 -17.32 14.52
C TRP A 258 10.82 -16.29 13.69
N PHE A 259 11.02 -16.51 12.40
CA PHE A 259 11.85 -15.66 11.53
C PHE A 259 11.46 -14.17 11.56
N PHE A 260 10.18 -13.90 11.67
CA PHE A 260 9.69 -12.52 11.69
C PHE A 260 9.85 -11.82 13.04
N LEU A 261 10.07 -12.52 14.15
CA LEU A 261 10.22 -11.92 15.46
C LEU A 261 11.43 -10.96 15.55
N PRO A 262 12.66 -11.38 15.20
CA PRO A 262 13.79 -10.45 15.17
C PRO A 262 13.64 -9.36 14.10
N ILE A 263 12.99 -9.66 12.97
CA ILE A 263 12.75 -8.66 11.94
C ILE A 263 11.85 -7.54 12.47
N ILE A 264 10.76 -7.87 13.17
CA ILE A 264 9.86 -6.88 13.76
C ILE A 264 10.65 -5.99 14.75
N ALA A 265 11.46 -6.60 15.63
CA ALA A 265 12.26 -5.84 16.59
C ALA A 265 13.22 -4.86 15.89
N VAL A 266 13.97 -5.32 14.88
CA VAL A 266 14.89 -4.47 14.10
C VAL A 266 14.13 -3.41 13.32
N SER A 267 12.96 -3.75 12.76
CA SER A 267 12.14 -2.85 11.96
C SER A 267 11.58 -1.68 12.75
N CYS A 268 11.39 -1.86 14.07
CA CYS A 268 10.88 -0.82 14.95
C CYS A 268 11.98 0.11 15.52
N LEU A 269 13.27 -0.19 15.29
CA LEU A 269 14.33 0.70 15.72
C LEU A 269 14.13 2.12 15.16
N PRO A 270 14.51 3.17 15.92
CA PRO A 270 15.28 3.16 17.18
C PRO A 270 14.44 3.04 18.47
N TRP A 271 13.18 2.64 18.41
CA TRP A 271 12.21 2.62 19.52
C TRP A 271 12.00 1.23 20.13
#